data_04783e86dddbdd98c650f8db04cfd42d
#
_entry.id   04783e86dddbdd98c650f8db04cfd42d
#
_cell.length_a   1.000
_cell.length_b   1.000
_cell.length_c   1.000
_cell.angle_alpha   90.00
_cell.angle_beta   90.00
_cell.angle_gamma   90.00
#
_symmetry.space_group_name_H-M   'P 1'
#
loop_
_entity.id
_entity.type
_entity.pdbx_description
1 polymer ?
#
loop_
_entity_poly.entity_id
_entity_poly.type
_entity_poly.pdbx_seq_one_letter_code
_entity_poly.pdbx_strand_id
1 'polypeptide(L)'
;MKRYISNITWVTTFLLAGIIVLSSCDTELDLTDPSYQTPESYFQNSDELKAATNAIYSQLSAAQLFAREWFFLHDLRSDVIAAGGGQLEASRRQILIGASSPTNNVMNDVWNGLYNVINRTNVVIQNAPNVEDNPSLRDRLVGEAKFLRGWAYYELVSFWGPVPIYTSVISNPEQFQPRSPEDSVYARVINDLEDAAAVLPETYDDADRGRATWGAAKAMLGRAHMQQLDFEAAKSHFQEIIDSGLYSLTDNYFDNFKEETEFNQESIFEVVFIDKGDDSFNWDYTGDGANAAQSTARAQEYNPVAWRNTIPSDTYLNNFEHTETGAPKTDPRLEMSVYKTGDTFNGGQSTLTSDMQNGNSSTLHGEEIKIGWRKYTLLYKLSFDQAQNVFRGNNHRMIRYAEILLNMAECENETGNIGQALNYLNQVRNRSSVDMPEYPTAQYPAANKMDVVEIIMHERMAELGGEEYRNRDILRWRELGYFDEDPLPYFQEGRDELLPIPSTEINNNPELGSGSINPQNPGY
;
A
#
# COMPACT_ATOMS: atom_id res chain seq x y z
N MET A 1 76.82 -39.15 -38.81
CA MET A 1 76.61 -38.63 -37.44
C MET A 1 76.12 -37.19 -37.39
N LYS A 2 76.57 -36.26 -38.23
CA LYS A 2 76.10 -34.83 -38.16
C LYS A 2 74.63 -34.61 -38.52
N ARG A 3 73.92 -35.41 -39.28
CA ARG A 3 72.50 -35.25 -39.62
C ARG A 3 71.54 -35.75 -38.51
N TYR A 4 71.97 -36.69 -37.70
CA TYR A 4 71.15 -37.21 -36.60
C TYR A 4 71.10 -36.23 -35.38
N ILE A 5 72.19 -35.53 -35.13
CA ILE A 5 72.29 -34.57 -34.03
C ILE A 5 71.46 -33.31 -34.30
N SER A 6 71.39 -32.87 -35.58
CA SER A 6 70.56 -31.74 -36.00
C SER A 6 69.04 -31.99 -35.78
N ASN A 7 68.54 -33.21 -36.07
CA ASN A 7 67.14 -33.50 -35.93
C ASN A 7 66.70 -33.67 -34.48
N ILE A 8 67.59 -34.14 -33.60
CA ILE A 8 67.30 -34.26 -32.17
C ILE A 8 67.23 -32.86 -31.52
N THR A 9 68.09 -31.93 -31.93
CA THR A 9 68.09 -30.55 -31.43
C THR A 9 66.81 -29.78 -31.83
N TRP A 10 66.33 -29.98 -33.06
CA TRP A 10 65.07 -29.37 -33.52
C TRP A 10 63.83 -29.94 -32.81
N VAL A 11 63.76 -31.26 -32.56
CA VAL A 11 62.67 -31.88 -31.83
C VAL A 11 62.64 -31.48 -30.36
N THR A 12 63.80 -31.39 -29.69
CA THR A 12 63.89 -30.93 -28.30
C THR A 12 63.56 -29.42 -28.16
N THR A 13 63.92 -28.58 -29.13
CA THR A 13 63.59 -27.16 -29.14
C THR A 13 62.09 -26.96 -29.38
N PHE A 14 61.45 -27.75 -30.27
CA PHE A 14 60.00 -27.71 -30.47
C PHE A 14 59.20 -28.23 -29.26
N LEU A 15 59.71 -29.27 -28.58
CA LEU A 15 59.06 -29.77 -27.35
C LEU A 15 59.21 -28.79 -26.19
N LEU A 16 60.36 -28.12 -26.03
CA LEU A 16 60.55 -27.06 -25.00
C LEU A 16 59.69 -25.82 -25.31
N ALA A 17 59.58 -25.41 -26.58
CA ALA A 17 58.70 -24.31 -26.98
C ALA A 17 57.20 -24.66 -26.78
N GLY A 18 56.81 -25.91 -27.00
CA GLY A 18 55.43 -26.38 -26.72
C GLY A 18 55.05 -26.41 -25.25
N ILE A 19 56.01 -26.66 -24.34
CA ILE A 19 55.79 -26.67 -22.88
C ILE A 19 55.65 -25.25 -22.33
N ILE A 20 56.36 -24.28 -22.92
CA ILE A 20 56.28 -22.85 -22.50
C ILE A 20 54.93 -22.22 -22.91
N VAL A 21 54.27 -22.68 -23.98
CA VAL A 21 52.97 -22.18 -24.42
C VAL A 21 51.81 -22.75 -23.59
N LEU A 22 52.00 -23.88 -22.90
CA LEU A 22 50.98 -24.50 -22.07
C LEU A 22 50.92 -23.96 -20.61
N SER A 23 51.90 -23.16 -20.18
CA SER A 23 51.94 -22.58 -18.83
C SER A 23 51.46 -21.12 -18.76
N SER A 24 50.91 -20.56 -19.83
CA SER A 24 50.52 -19.15 -19.93
C SER A 24 49.04 -18.86 -19.81
N CYS A 25 48.22 -19.75 -19.30
CA CYS A 25 46.78 -19.55 -19.29
C CYS A 25 46.09 -19.96 -17.96
N ASP A 26 46.68 -19.62 -16.79
CA ASP A 26 45.96 -20.00 -15.56
C ASP A 26 45.84 -18.90 -14.50
N THR A 27 46.25 -17.67 -14.78
CA THR A 27 46.21 -16.62 -13.74
C THR A 27 45.47 -15.33 -14.11
N GLU A 28 44.92 -15.22 -15.32
CA GLU A 28 44.18 -14.01 -15.73
C GLU A 28 42.67 -14.20 -15.96
N LEU A 29 42.11 -15.37 -15.67
CA LEU A 29 40.67 -15.63 -15.82
C LEU A 29 39.88 -15.30 -14.56
N ASP A 30 40.53 -14.98 -13.43
CA ASP A 30 39.90 -14.53 -12.19
C ASP A 30 40.13 -13.01 -11.94
N LEU A 31 40.23 -12.22 -12.98
CA LEU A 31 40.10 -10.77 -12.83
C LEU A 31 38.64 -10.45 -12.49
N THR A 32 38.34 -10.43 -11.21
CA THR A 32 37.14 -9.74 -10.72
C THR A 32 37.24 -8.28 -11.16
N ASP A 33 36.30 -7.84 -11.98
CA ASP A 33 36.18 -6.43 -12.36
C ASP A 33 36.13 -5.60 -11.05
N PRO A 34 37.12 -4.78 -10.77
CA PRO A 34 37.16 -4.00 -9.51
C PRO A 34 36.00 -2.97 -9.45
N SER A 35 35.30 -2.74 -10.53
CA SER A 35 34.09 -1.94 -10.58
C SER A 35 32.80 -2.75 -10.34
N TYR A 36 32.87 -4.09 -10.33
CA TYR A 36 31.72 -4.95 -10.04
C TYR A 36 31.62 -5.19 -8.54
N GLN A 37 30.63 -4.56 -7.91
CA GLN A 37 30.30 -4.80 -6.50
C GLN A 37 29.47 -6.08 -6.38
N THR A 38 30.01 -7.09 -5.70
CA THR A 38 29.23 -8.25 -5.26
C THR A 38 28.54 -7.92 -3.92
N PRO A 39 27.48 -8.64 -3.53
CA PRO A 39 26.90 -8.46 -2.20
C PRO A 39 27.91 -8.55 -1.06
N GLU A 40 28.87 -9.47 -1.16
CA GLU A 40 29.93 -9.67 -0.15
C GLU A 40 30.90 -8.49 -0.10
N SER A 41 31.12 -7.78 -1.19
CA SER A 41 31.98 -6.59 -1.24
C SER A 41 31.24 -5.30 -0.91
N TYR A 42 29.91 -5.26 -1.03
CA TYR A 42 29.08 -4.08 -0.79
C TYR A 42 28.69 -3.97 0.68
N PHE A 43 28.16 -5.01 1.33
CA PHE A 43 27.64 -4.94 2.69
C PHE A 43 28.75 -5.05 3.75
N GLN A 44 29.57 -4.00 3.88
CA GLN A 44 30.71 -3.96 4.80
C GLN A 44 30.43 -3.17 6.10
N ASN A 45 29.41 -2.29 6.10
CA ASN A 45 29.07 -1.41 7.21
C ASN A 45 27.58 -1.05 7.26
N SER A 46 27.17 -0.43 8.35
CA SER A 46 25.78 -0.06 8.60
C SER A 46 25.24 1.03 7.66
N ASP A 47 26.08 1.89 7.09
CA ASP A 47 25.64 2.90 6.12
C ASP A 47 25.21 2.27 4.80
N GLU A 48 25.93 1.25 4.35
CA GLU A 48 25.56 0.47 3.15
C GLU A 48 24.28 -0.33 3.37
N LEU A 49 24.09 -0.93 4.54
CA LEU A 49 22.85 -1.59 4.91
C LEU A 49 21.69 -0.58 4.98
N LYS A 50 21.91 0.62 5.51
CA LYS A 50 20.92 1.71 5.54
C LYS A 50 20.55 2.15 4.11
N ALA A 51 21.52 2.26 3.21
CA ALA A 51 21.27 2.59 1.81
C ALA A 51 20.39 1.53 1.11
N ALA A 52 20.67 0.25 1.34
CA ALA A 52 19.84 -0.85 0.83
C ALA A 52 18.42 -0.83 1.43
N THR A 53 18.28 -0.53 2.73
CA THR A 53 16.97 -0.36 3.37
C THR A 53 16.21 0.83 2.78
N ASN A 54 16.89 1.96 2.50
CA ASN A 54 16.26 3.10 1.82
C ASN A 54 15.72 2.73 0.41
N ALA A 55 16.41 1.81 -0.28
CA ALA A 55 15.92 1.32 -1.58
C ALA A 55 14.59 0.54 -1.46
N ILE A 56 14.29 -0.06 -0.30
CA ILE A 56 12.96 -0.69 -0.06
C ILE A 56 11.88 0.40 0.01
N TYR A 57 12.11 1.47 0.80
CA TYR A 57 11.16 2.60 0.89
C TYR A 57 10.96 3.30 -0.47
N SER A 58 12.04 3.44 -1.27
CA SER A 58 11.93 3.98 -2.62
C SER A 58 10.99 3.16 -3.52
N GLN A 59 10.92 1.84 -3.34
CA GLN A 59 9.96 1.00 -4.07
C GLN A 59 8.51 1.28 -3.69
N LEU A 60 8.22 1.69 -2.46
CA LEU A 60 6.86 2.08 -2.07
C LEU A 60 6.38 3.29 -2.88
N SER A 61 7.25 4.26 -3.15
CA SER A 61 6.93 5.45 -3.95
C SER A 61 7.01 5.23 -5.47
N ALA A 62 7.13 3.99 -5.95
CA ALA A 62 7.05 3.67 -7.38
C ALA A 62 5.60 3.74 -7.90
N ALA A 63 5.43 4.00 -9.21
CA ALA A 63 4.13 4.02 -9.86
C ALA A 63 3.37 2.69 -9.75
N GLN A 64 4.07 1.56 -9.68
CA GLN A 64 3.50 0.23 -9.40
C GLN A 64 2.75 0.16 -8.06
N LEU A 65 3.17 0.98 -7.07
CA LEU A 65 2.61 0.98 -5.73
C LEU A 65 1.96 2.33 -5.40
N PHE A 66 2.31 2.97 -4.29
CA PHE A 66 1.60 4.11 -3.73
C PHE A 66 1.60 5.37 -4.60
N ALA A 67 2.56 5.51 -5.54
CA ALA A 67 2.52 6.67 -6.43
C ALA A 67 1.34 6.62 -7.41
N ARG A 68 0.83 5.41 -7.77
CA ARG A 68 -0.32 5.33 -8.68
C ARG A 68 -1.17 4.07 -8.56
N GLU A 69 -0.65 2.85 -8.88
CA GLU A 69 -1.50 1.69 -9.19
C GLU A 69 -2.12 1.06 -7.93
N TRP A 70 -1.45 1.15 -6.79
CA TRP A 70 -1.91 0.56 -5.54
C TRP A 70 -3.24 1.14 -5.05
N PHE A 71 -3.40 2.47 -5.04
CA PHE A 71 -4.65 3.09 -4.61
C PHE A 71 -5.80 2.79 -5.58
N PHE A 72 -5.53 2.68 -6.87
CA PHE A 72 -6.53 2.25 -7.83
C PHE A 72 -7.00 0.81 -7.59
N LEU A 73 -6.07 -0.10 -7.30
CA LEU A 73 -6.41 -1.50 -7.05
C LEU A 73 -7.35 -1.65 -5.85
N HIS A 74 -7.12 -0.86 -4.80
CA HIS A 74 -7.95 -0.87 -3.61
C HIS A 74 -9.32 -0.21 -3.83
N ASP A 75 -9.30 1.04 -4.24
CA ASP A 75 -10.50 1.87 -4.27
C ASP A 75 -11.49 1.44 -5.35
N LEU A 76 -10.99 1.00 -6.53
CA LEU A 76 -11.86 0.53 -7.61
C LEU A 76 -12.58 -0.81 -7.30
N ARG A 77 -12.17 -1.52 -6.27
CA ARG A 77 -12.85 -2.72 -5.75
C ARG A 77 -13.77 -2.40 -4.57
N SER A 78 -14.26 -1.19 -4.49
CA SER A 78 -15.12 -0.73 -3.40
C SER A 78 -16.32 0.04 -3.93
N ASP A 79 -17.27 0.30 -3.04
CA ASP A 79 -18.47 1.07 -3.30
C ASP A 79 -18.30 2.59 -3.09
N VAL A 80 -17.08 3.06 -2.78
CA VAL A 80 -16.80 4.49 -2.51
C VAL A 80 -16.40 5.29 -3.74
N ILE A 81 -16.02 4.63 -4.84
CA ILE A 81 -15.52 5.27 -6.05
C ILE A 81 -16.40 4.97 -7.27
N ALA A 82 -16.51 5.95 -8.16
CA ALA A 82 -17.08 5.83 -9.48
C ALA A 82 -16.11 6.36 -10.55
N ALA A 83 -16.36 6.01 -11.82
CA ALA A 83 -15.60 6.55 -12.93
C ALA A 83 -15.91 8.04 -13.13
N GLY A 84 -14.88 8.87 -13.21
CA GLY A 84 -15.02 10.30 -13.53
C GLY A 84 -15.53 10.57 -14.95
N GLY A 85 -15.42 9.57 -15.83
CA GLY A 85 -15.91 9.66 -17.22
C GLY A 85 -15.23 8.63 -18.12
N GLY A 86 -15.25 8.91 -19.43
CA GLY A 86 -14.61 8.06 -20.43
C GLY A 86 -13.08 8.01 -20.37
N GLN A 87 -12.47 8.92 -19.62
CA GLN A 87 -11.01 9.03 -19.44
C GLN A 87 -10.45 7.96 -18.50
N LEU A 88 -11.27 7.30 -17.66
CA LEU A 88 -10.78 6.18 -16.86
C LEU A 88 -10.31 5.05 -17.79
N GLU A 89 -9.03 4.73 -17.73
CA GLU A 89 -8.37 3.76 -18.61
C GLU A 89 -8.98 2.35 -18.49
N ALA A 90 -8.88 1.59 -19.59
CA ALA A 90 -9.57 0.30 -19.72
C ALA A 90 -9.24 -0.70 -18.60
N SER A 91 -7.98 -0.80 -18.20
CA SER A 91 -7.55 -1.72 -17.13
C SER A 91 -8.18 -1.38 -15.78
N ARG A 92 -8.28 -0.08 -15.45
CA ARG A 92 -8.93 0.40 -14.23
C ARG A 92 -10.44 0.23 -14.29
N ARG A 93 -11.04 0.51 -15.45
CA ARG A 93 -12.48 0.28 -15.67
C ARG A 93 -12.85 -1.20 -15.51
N GLN A 94 -12.00 -2.13 -15.96
CA GLN A 94 -12.21 -3.56 -15.74
C GLN A 94 -12.30 -3.91 -14.24
N ILE A 95 -11.43 -3.35 -13.42
CA ILE A 95 -11.48 -3.55 -11.95
C ILE A 95 -12.79 -3.02 -11.39
N LEU A 96 -13.16 -1.78 -11.73
CA LEU A 96 -14.35 -1.10 -11.23
C LEU A 96 -15.67 -1.86 -11.51
N ILE A 97 -15.73 -2.60 -12.61
CA ILE A 97 -16.94 -3.34 -13.02
C ILE A 97 -16.82 -4.86 -12.82
N GLY A 98 -15.82 -5.34 -12.07
CA GLY A 98 -15.62 -6.78 -11.82
C GLY A 98 -15.20 -7.62 -13.03
N ALA A 99 -14.79 -6.99 -14.14
CA ALA A 99 -14.33 -7.67 -15.34
C ALA A 99 -12.81 -7.94 -15.32
N SER A 100 -12.27 -8.23 -14.15
CA SER A 100 -10.84 -8.51 -13.93
C SER A 100 -10.36 -9.72 -14.74
N SER A 101 -9.17 -9.62 -15.31
CA SER A 101 -8.56 -10.70 -16.08
C SER A 101 -7.07 -10.88 -15.71
N PRO A 102 -6.49 -12.08 -15.95
CA PRO A 102 -5.07 -12.35 -15.68
C PRO A 102 -4.09 -11.45 -16.46
N THR A 103 -4.55 -10.73 -17.47
CA THR A 103 -3.74 -9.82 -18.30
C THR A 103 -3.91 -8.34 -17.92
N ASN A 104 -4.63 -8.04 -16.83
CA ASN A 104 -4.84 -6.67 -16.39
C ASN A 104 -3.53 -6.04 -15.89
N ASN A 105 -3.15 -4.90 -16.48
CA ASN A 105 -1.86 -4.25 -16.19
C ASN A 105 -1.77 -3.74 -14.75
N VAL A 106 -2.84 -3.16 -14.19
CA VAL A 106 -2.85 -2.64 -12.81
C VAL A 106 -2.52 -3.76 -11.82
N MET A 107 -3.18 -4.91 -11.98
CA MET A 107 -2.95 -6.08 -11.11
C MET A 107 -1.54 -6.62 -11.26
N ASN A 108 -1.04 -6.70 -12.51
CA ASN A 108 0.32 -7.15 -12.78
C ASN A 108 1.38 -6.20 -12.20
N ASP A 109 1.15 -4.89 -12.31
CA ASP A 109 2.07 -3.88 -11.81
C ASP A 109 2.14 -3.90 -10.27
N VAL A 110 1.00 -3.99 -9.58
CA VAL A 110 0.98 -4.10 -8.11
C VAL A 110 1.62 -5.41 -7.64
N TRP A 111 1.32 -6.54 -8.28
CA TRP A 111 1.96 -7.83 -8.00
C TRP A 111 3.49 -7.73 -8.09
N ASN A 112 4.00 -7.22 -9.20
CA ASN A 112 5.43 -7.06 -9.42
C ASN A 112 6.05 -6.07 -8.41
N GLY A 113 5.37 -4.97 -8.13
CA GLY A 113 5.80 -3.98 -7.13
C GLY A 113 5.97 -4.59 -5.74
N LEU A 114 5.01 -5.43 -5.31
CA LEU A 114 5.06 -6.11 -4.00
C LEU A 114 6.20 -7.14 -3.95
N TYR A 115 6.39 -7.95 -5.00
CA TYR A 115 7.52 -8.88 -5.05
C TYR A 115 8.88 -8.18 -5.16
N ASN A 116 8.95 -7.00 -5.78
CA ASN A 116 10.15 -6.16 -5.73
C ASN A 116 10.47 -5.69 -4.31
N VAL A 117 9.46 -5.28 -3.52
CA VAL A 117 9.64 -4.99 -2.08
C VAL A 117 10.19 -6.22 -1.36
N ILE A 118 9.56 -7.40 -1.54
CA ILE A 118 10.00 -8.66 -0.91
C ILE A 118 11.45 -8.99 -1.27
N ASN A 119 11.82 -8.88 -2.54
CA ASN A 119 13.19 -9.16 -2.97
C ASN A 119 14.20 -8.20 -2.31
N ARG A 120 13.93 -6.90 -2.29
CA ARG A 120 14.80 -5.89 -1.66
C ARG A 120 14.90 -6.12 -0.14
N THR A 121 13.80 -6.49 0.52
CA THR A 121 13.83 -6.84 1.95
C THR A 121 14.70 -8.08 2.22
N ASN A 122 14.60 -9.08 1.35
CA ASN A 122 15.42 -10.29 1.45
C ASN A 122 16.92 -9.97 1.28
N VAL A 123 17.28 -9.03 0.38
CA VAL A 123 18.68 -8.55 0.25
C VAL A 123 19.18 -7.97 1.57
N VAL A 124 18.40 -7.09 2.22
CA VAL A 124 18.79 -6.50 3.51
C VAL A 124 18.92 -7.58 4.59
N ILE A 125 17.90 -8.43 4.76
CA ILE A 125 17.87 -9.44 5.82
C ILE A 125 19.00 -10.47 5.66
N GLN A 126 19.28 -10.89 4.43
CA GLN A 126 20.30 -11.90 4.13
C GLN A 126 21.73 -11.37 4.37
N ASN A 127 21.98 -10.09 4.12
CA ASN A 127 23.32 -9.50 4.24
C ASN A 127 23.57 -8.81 5.60
N ALA A 128 22.54 -8.51 6.37
CA ALA A 128 22.67 -7.88 7.70
C ALA A 128 23.66 -8.61 8.65
N PRO A 129 23.73 -9.96 8.71
CA PRO A 129 24.69 -10.64 9.56
C PRO A 129 26.15 -10.30 9.34
N ASN A 130 26.51 -9.81 8.14
CA ASN A 130 27.88 -9.41 7.78
C ASN A 130 28.26 -8.02 8.32
N VAL A 131 27.28 -7.24 8.81
CA VAL A 131 27.47 -5.86 9.28
C VAL A 131 27.59 -5.85 10.80
N GLU A 132 28.80 -5.60 11.31
CA GLU A 132 29.12 -5.70 12.74
C GLU A 132 29.44 -4.36 13.41
N ASP A 133 29.63 -3.28 12.64
CA ASP A 133 30.07 -1.95 13.12
C ASP A 133 29.05 -1.25 14.02
N ASN A 134 27.75 -1.48 13.80
CA ASN A 134 26.67 -0.92 14.61
C ASN A 134 25.50 -1.91 14.77
N PRO A 135 25.57 -2.84 15.73
CA PRO A 135 24.54 -3.86 15.91
C PRO A 135 23.11 -3.32 16.15
N SER A 136 22.99 -2.22 16.90
CA SER A 136 21.67 -1.61 17.19
C SER A 136 21.03 -1.05 15.91
N LEU A 137 21.80 -0.35 15.06
CA LEU A 137 21.31 0.15 13.78
C LEU A 137 20.97 -1.01 12.84
N ARG A 138 21.85 -2.01 12.75
CA ARG A 138 21.61 -3.22 11.96
C ARG A 138 20.29 -3.90 12.33
N ASP A 139 20.05 -4.13 13.61
CA ASP A 139 18.86 -4.83 14.10
C ASP A 139 17.60 -4.02 13.82
N ARG A 140 17.65 -2.69 13.95
CA ARG A 140 16.60 -1.77 13.54
C ARG A 140 16.31 -1.88 12.03
N LEU A 141 17.35 -1.83 11.17
CA LEU A 141 17.19 -1.90 9.71
C LEU A 141 16.60 -3.26 9.25
N VAL A 142 16.97 -4.35 9.94
CA VAL A 142 16.33 -5.66 9.75
C VAL A 142 14.85 -5.62 10.16
N GLY A 143 14.52 -4.96 11.27
CA GLY A 143 13.13 -4.74 11.70
C GLY A 143 12.32 -3.97 10.66
N GLU A 144 12.88 -2.88 10.11
CA GLU A 144 12.25 -2.11 9.03
C GLU A 144 12.01 -2.98 7.78
N ALA A 145 13.01 -3.78 7.37
CA ALA A 145 12.88 -4.70 6.25
C ALA A 145 11.80 -5.76 6.50
N LYS A 146 11.74 -6.34 7.70
CA LYS A 146 10.70 -7.31 8.09
C LYS A 146 9.31 -6.68 8.11
N PHE A 147 9.15 -5.46 8.63
CA PHE A 147 7.88 -4.71 8.55
C PHE A 147 7.40 -4.59 7.11
N LEU A 148 8.26 -4.15 6.19
CA LEU A 148 7.92 -3.95 4.79
C LEU A 148 7.65 -5.27 4.05
N ARG A 149 8.34 -6.36 4.42
CA ARG A 149 8.05 -7.70 3.87
C ARG A 149 6.72 -8.24 4.39
N GLY A 150 6.44 -8.08 5.68
CA GLY A 150 5.15 -8.43 6.28
C GLY A 150 4.01 -7.66 5.64
N TRP A 151 4.16 -6.34 5.43
CA TRP A 151 3.19 -5.53 4.69
C TRP A 151 2.99 -6.05 3.26
N ALA A 152 4.06 -6.32 2.51
CA ALA A 152 3.94 -6.77 1.13
C ALA A 152 3.22 -8.14 1.02
N TYR A 153 3.50 -9.08 1.93
CA TYR A 153 2.76 -10.34 1.99
C TYR A 153 1.31 -10.18 2.44
N TYR A 154 1.02 -9.25 3.35
CA TYR A 154 -0.35 -8.89 3.71
C TYR A 154 -1.15 -8.37 2.52
N GLU A 155 -0.56 -7.50 1.69
CA GLU A 155 -1.17 -7.05 0.44
C GLU A 155 -1.42 -8.21 -0.52
N LEU A 156 -0.40 -9.04 -0.76
CA LEU A 156 -0.49 -10.20 -1.65
C LEU A 156 -1.59 -11.18 -1.22
N VAL A 157 -1.62 -11.57 0.04
CA VAL A 157 -2.61 -12.54 0.52
C VAL A 157 -4.02 -11.97 0.51
N SER A 158 -4.17 -10.68 0.82
CA SER A 158 -5.49 -10.01 0.81
C SER A 158 -6.09 -9.91 -0.60
N PHE A 159 -5.28 -9.82 -1.65
CA PHE A 159 -5.75 -9.70 -3.02
C PHE A 159 -5.78 -11.03 -3.77
N TRP A 160 -4.79 -11.90 -3.56
CA TRP A 160 -4.61 -13.10 -4.37
C TRP A 160 -4.71 -14.42 -3.59
N GLY A 161 -4.90 -14.36 -2.27
CA GLY A 161 -4.96 -15.54 -1.40
C GLY A 161 -3.63 -16.29 -1.34
N PRO A 162 -3.59 -17.57 -1.69
CA PRO A 162 -2.35 -18.34 -1.78
C PRO A 162 -1.36 -17.74 -2.77
N VAL A 163 -0.10 -17.51 -2.33
CA VAL A 163 0.98 -16.93 -3.15
C VAL A 163 2.32 -17.57 -2.83
N PRO A 164 3.32 -17.53 -3.73
CA PRO A 164 4.68 -17.99 -3.43
C PRO A 164 5.33 -17.20 -2.28
N ILE A 165 5.97 -17.90 -1.33
CA ILE A 165 6.72 -17.28 -0.24
C ILE A 165 8.22 -17.39 -0.52
N TYR A 166 8.89 -16.22 -0.60
CA TYR A 166 10.33 -16.10 -0.75
C TYR A 166 10.94 -15.41 0.48
N THR A 167 11.84 -16.10 1.17
CA THR A 167 12.56 -15.59 2.35
C THR A 167 14.04 -15.34 2.10
N SER A 168 14.48 -15.56 0.87
CA SER A 168 15.83 -15.30 0.38
C SER A 168 15.77 -14.70 -1.03
N VAL A 169 16.88 -14.13 -1.47
CA VAL A 169 17.03 -13.59 -2.83
C VAL A 169 16.99 -14.74 -3.83
N ILE A 170 16.17 -14.60 -4.87
CA ILE A 170 16.08 -15.57 -5.97
C ILE A 170 17.11 -15.19 -7.04
N SER A 171 18.03 -16.08 -7.32
CA SER A 171 19.11 -15.87 -8.29
C SER A 171 18.99 -16.76 -9.55
N ASN A 172 18.16 -17.81 -9.49
CA ASN A 172 17.93 -18.71 -10.61
C ASN A 172 16.52 -19.33 -10.55
N PRO A 173 15.98 -19.81 -11.69
CA PRO A 173 14.64 -20.39 -11.76
C PRO A 173 14.41 -21.65 -10.91
N GLU A 174 15.46 -22.36 -10.52
CA GLU A 174 15.34 -23.56 -9.67
C GLU A 174 14.91 -23.22 -8.24
N GLN A 175 14.96 -21.94 -7.86
CA GLN A 175 14.54 -21.43 -6.56
C GLN A 175 13.07 -20.97 -6.55
N PHE A 176 12.39 -21.00 -7.68
CA PHE A 176 10.97 -20.67 -7.73
C PHE A 176 10.16 -21.60 -6.83
N GLN A 177 9.10 -21.04 -6.25
CA GLN A 177 8.26 -21.72 -5.29
C GLN A 177 6.82 -21.86 -5.81
N PRO A 178 6.13 -22.94 -5.45
CA PRO A 178 4.69 -23.03 -5.65
C PRO A 178 3.94 -22.02 -4.78
N ARG A 179 2.66 -21.88 -5.04
CA ARG A 179 1.76 -21.12 -4.18
C ARG A 179 1.68 -21.78 -2.80
N SER A 180 1.93 -21.00 -1.76
CA SER A 180 1.77 -21.41 -0.36
C SER A 180 0.33 -21.20 0.07
N PRO A 181 -0.24 -22.08 0.93
CA PRO A 181 -1.57 -21.86 1.50
C PRO A 181 -1.69 -20.51 2.21
N GLU A 182 -2.87 -19.94 2.20
CA GLU A 182 -3.18 -18.63 2.77
C GLU A 182 -2.74 -18.52 4.24
N ASP A 183 -3.04 -19.53 5.06
CA ASP A 183 -2.59 -19.58 6.48
C ASP A 183 -1.07 -19.48 6.62
N SER A 184 -0.31 -20.07 5.69
CA SER A 184 1.16 -19.99 5.68
C SER A 184 1.65 -18.59 5.32
N VAL A 185 0.93 -17.90 4.44
CA VAL A 185 1.26 -16.50 4.08
C VAL A 185 0.95 -15.59 5.26
N TYR A 186 -0.21 -15.72 5.91
CA TYR A 186 -0.53 -14.96 7.13
C TYR A 186 0.44 -15.27 8.27
N ALA A 187 0.86 -16.52 8.47
CA ALA A 187 1.90 -16.85 9.43
C ALA A 187 3.23 -16.13 9.12
N ARG A 188 3.60 -15.98 7.84
CA ARG A 188 4.77 -15.18 7.43
C ARG A 188 4.58 -13.70 7.77
N VAL A 189 3.42 -13.14 7.47
CA VAL A 189 3.05 -11.76 7.83
C VAL A 189 3.22 -11.52 9.32
N ILE A 190 2.57 -12.34 10.14
CA ILE A 190 2.58 -12.21 11.61
C ILE A 190 4.01 -12.31 12.15
N ASN A 191 4.77 -13.36 11.77
CA ASN A 191 6.13 -13.54 12.23
C ASN A 191 7.05 -12.35 11.88
N ASP A 192 6.96 -11.81 10.66
CA ASP A 192 7.77 -10.67 10.24
C ASP A 192 7.39 -9.40 11.01
N LEU A 193 6.10 -9.18 11.27
CA LEU A 193 5.61 -8.01 12.01
C LEU A 193 5.90 -8.11 13.52
N GLU A 194 5.85 -9.30 14.13
CA GLU A 194 6.25 -9.52 15.52
C GLU A 194 7.74 -9.24 15.70
N ASP A 195 8.59 -9.79 14.83
CA ASP A 195 10.02 -9.54 14.83
C ASP A 195 10.33 -8.03 14.64
N ALA A 196 9.58 -7.35 13.78
CA ALA A 196 9.70 -5.90 13.58
C ALA A 196 9.29 -5.14 14.85
N ALA A 197 8.14 -5.44 15.44
CA ALA A 197 7.64 -4.79 16.65
C ALA A 197 8.61 -4.95 17.86
N ALA A 198 9.38 -6.04 17.90
CA ALA A 198 10.33 -6.29 18.97
C ALA A 198 11.57 -5.37 18.96
N VAL A 199 11.90 -4.75 17.80
CA VAL A 199 13.15 -3.98 17.62
C VAL A 199 12.95 -2.57 17.09
N LEU A 200 11.79 -2.25 16.51
CA LEU A 200 11.50 -0.92 16.00
C LEU A 200 11.24 0.07 17.15
N PRO A 201 11.75 1.31 17.04
CA PRO A 201 11.48 2.35 18.03
C PRO A 201 10.03 2.86 17.94
N GLU A 202 9.56 3.46 19.00
CA GLU A 202 8.24 4.12 19.05
C GLU A 202 8.18 5.37 18.18
N THR A 203 9.29 6.13 18.12
CA THR A 203 9.40 7.38 17.35
C THR A 203 10.79 7.53 16.75
N TYR A 204 10.90 8.38 15.74
CA TYR A 204 12.17 8.77 15.12
C TYR A 204 12.40 10.28 15.25
N ASP A 205 13.66 10.68 15.16
CA ASP A 205 14.03 12.08 14.93
C ASP A 205 13.70 12.51 13.48
N ASP A 206 13.89 13.80 13.19
CA ASP A 206 13.57 14.37 11.87
C ASP A 206 14.34 13.74 10.72
N ALA A 207 15.56 13.22 10.97
CA ALA A 207 16.42 12.64 9.93
C ALA A 207 15.94 11.25 9.46
N ASP A 208 15.27 10.51 10.34
CA ASP A 208 14.73 9.19 10.05
C ASP A 208 13.18 9.16 10.07
N ARG A 209 12.52 10.34 10.08
CA ARG A 209 11.05 10.45 10.04
C ARG A 209 10.48 9.79 8.78
N GLY A 210 9.35 9.09 8.93
CA GLY A 210 8.71 8.33 7.85
C GLY A 210 9.14 6.87 7.78
N ARG A 211 10.08 6.43 8.63
CA ARG A 211 10.42 5.00 8.76
C ARG A 211 9.38 4.27 9.60
N ALA A 212 9.31 2.96 9.39
CA ALA A 212 8.41 2.09 10.15
C ALA A 212 8.72 2.14 11.66
N THR A 213 7.68 2.33 12.46
CA THR A 213 7.73 2.40 13.92
C THR A 213 7.16 1.14 14.56
N TRP A 214 7.36 0.99 15.86
CA TRP A 214 6.67 0.00 16.68
C TRP A 214 5.14 0.07 16.50
N GLY A 215 4.57 1.27 16.52
CA GLY A 215 3.12 1.47 16.34
C GLY A 215 2.62 1.04 14.96
N ALA A 216 3.41 1.26 13.91
CA ALA A 216 3.10 0.79 12.57
C ALA A 216 3.08 -0.77 12.50
N ALA A 217 4.06 -1.43 13.13
CA ALA A 217 4.11 -2.89 13.20
C ALA A 217 2.92 -3.47 13.99
N LYS A 218 2.56 -2.88 15.13
CA LYS A 218 1.38 -3.27 15.92
C LYS A 218 0.07 -3.07 15.17
N ALA A 219 -0.08 -1.96 14.45
CA ALA A 219 -1.27 -1.70 13.63
C ALA A 219 -1.43 -2.75 12.53
N MET A 220 -0.35 -3.13 11.85
CA MET A 220 -0.38 -4.17 10.83
C MET A 220 -0.64 -5.57 11.40
N LEU A 221 -0.14 -5.90 12.61
CA LEU A 221 -0.50 -7.13 13.32
C LEU A 221 -2.01 -7.18 13.60
N GLY A 222 -2.56 -6.09 14.14
CA GLY A 222 -4.00 -6.00 14.36
C GLY A 222 -4.81 -6.18 13.08
N ARG A 223 -4.41 -5.53 11.96
CA ARG A 223 -5.05 -5.73 10.64
C ARG A 223 -4.98 -7.18 10.16
N ALA A 224 -3.82 -7.83 10.32
CA ALA A 224 -3.63 -9.21 9.86
C ALA A 224 -4.52 -10.19 10.63
N HIS A 225 -4.61 -10.06 11.95
CA HIS A 225 -5.53 -10.85 12.77
C HIS A 225 -7.00 -10.56 12.49
N MET A 226 -7.35 -9.27 12.33
CA MET A 226 -8.70 -8.84 12.02
C MET A 226 -9.19 -9.42 10.67
N GLN A 227 -8.32 -9.48 9.66
CA GLN A 227 -8.65 -10.05 8.36
C GLN A 227 -8.80 -11.58 8.40
N GLN A 228 -8.20 -12.25 9.39
CA GLN A 228 -8.42 -13.67 9.71
C GLN A 228 -9.58 -13.90 10.67
N LEU A 229 -10.38 -12.87 10.98
CA LEU A 229 -11.49 -12.90 11.94
C LEU A 229 -11.07 -13.23 13.39
N ASP A 230 -9.77 -13.14 13.71
CA ASP A 230 -9.25 -13.27 15.08
C ASP A 230 -9.30 -11.91 15.80
N PHE A 231 -10.53 -11.50 16.16
CA PHE A 231 -10.79 -10.18 16.75
C PHE A 231 -10.19 -10.02 18.14
N GLU A 232 -10.02 -11.09 18.92
CA GLU A 232 -9.38 -11.01 20.24
C GLU A 232 -7.87 -10.71 20.12
N ALA A 233 -7.16 -11.37 19.21
CA ALA A 233 -5.76 -11.06 18.95
C ALA A 233 -5.60 -9.66 18.34
N ALA A 234 -6.44 -9.29 17.37
CA ALA A 234 -6.44 -7.95 16.77
C ALA A 234 -6.61 -6.85 17.82
N LYS A 235 -7.60 -7.02 18.70
CA LYS A 235 -7.90 -6.12 19.81
C LYS A 235 -6.70 -5.91 20.73
N SER A 236 -5.95 -6.96 21.05
CA SER A 236 -4.75 -6.86 21.88
C SER A 236 -3.72 -5.90 21.29
N HIS A 237 -3.43 -5.99 19.99
CA HIS A 237 -2.47 -5.13 19.33
C HIS A 237 -2.94 -3.68 19.20
N PHE A 238 -4.20 -3.45 18.88
CA PHE A 238 -4.76 -2.10 18.83
C PHE A 238 -4.81 -1.45 20.22
N GLN A 239 -5.11 -2.21 21.27
CA GLN A 239 -5.11 -1.71 22.65
C GLN A 239 -3.72 -1.24 23.08
N GLU A 240 -2.65 -1.97 22.73
CA GLU A 240 -1.28 -1.53 23.00
C GLU A 240 -0.96 -0.15 22.37
N ILE A 241 -1.45 0.10 21.14
CA ILE A 241 -1.29 1.41 20.48
C ILE A 241 -2.04 2.50 21.24
N ILE A 242 -3.28 2.23 21.65
CA ILE A 242 -4.11 3.19 22.41
C ILE A 242 -3.46 3.49 23.76
N ASP A 243 -3.03 2.47 24.49
CA ASP A 243 -2.43 2.58 25.83
C ASP A 243 -1.06 3.29 25.80
N SER A 244 -0.36 3.26 24.67
CA SER A 244 0.91 3.97 24.52
C SER A 244 0.79 5.49 24.66
N GLY A 245 -0.38 6.06 24.32
CA GLY A 245 -0.60 7.49 24.32
C GLY A 245 0.23 8.28 23.31
N LEU A 246 0.89 7.59 22.36
CA LEU A 246 1.74 8.21 21.34
C LEU A 246 0.95 8.94 20.26
N TYR A 247 -0.29 8.52 20.03
CA TYR A 247 -1.14 9.00 18.95
C TYR A 247 -2.44 9.58 19.48
N SER A 248 -3.01 10.55 18.75
CA SER A 248 -4.31 11.13 19.07
C SER A 248 -4.97 11.68 17.81
N LEU A 249 -6.29 11.85 17.82
CA LEU A 249 -6.99 12.48 16.71
C LEU A 249 -6.55 13.93 16.52
N THR A 250 -6.42 14.37 15.27
CA THR A 250 -6.26 15.81 14.95
C THR A 250 -7.56 16.56 15.26
N ASP A 251 -7.48 17.81 15.67
CA ASP A 251 -8.67 18.65 15.87
C ASP A 251 -9.44 18.88 14.57
N ASN A 252 -8.72 19.09 13.48
CA ASN A 252 -9.31 19.29 12.16
C ASN A 252 -9.11 18.03 11.29
N TYR A 253 -10.21 17.39 10.93
CA TYR A 253 -10.23 16.21 10.06
C TYR A 253 -9.42 16.38 8.77
N PHE A 254 -9.55 17.55 8.10
CA PHE A 254 -8.88 17.81 6.83
C PHE A 254 -7.36 17.92 6.95
N ASP A 255 -6.81 18.11 8.16
CA ASP A 255 -5.36 18.15 8.37
C ASP A 255 -4.68 16.80 8.06
N ASN A 256 -5.43 15.70 8.02
CA ASN A 256 -4.91 14.41 7.58
C ASN A 256 -4.59 14.34 6.07
N PHE A 257 -4.96 15.36 5.28
CA PHE A 257 -4.84 15.34 3.82
C PHE A 257 -4.02 16.50 3.24
N LYS A 258 -3.44 17.34 4.08
CA LYS A 258 -2.60 18.48 3.68
C LYS A 258 -1.12 18.13 3.74
N GLU A 259 -0.31 18.74 2.86
CA GLU A 259 1.15 18.66 2.93
C GLU A 259 1.71 19.32 4.19
N GLU A 260 1.14 20.47 4.60
CA GLU A 260 1.65 21.26 5.72
C GLU A 260 1.50 20.57 7.08
N THR A 261 0.70 19.52 7.13
CA THR A 261 0.37 18.79 8.36
C THR A 261 0.74 17.29 8.27
N GLU A 262 1.70 16.97 7.42
CA GLU A 262 2.29 15.63 7.38
C GLU A 262 2.95 15.27 8.70
N PHE A 263 2.94 13.97 9.02
CA PHE A 263 3.44 13.44 10.29
C PHE A 263 2.79 14.09 11.53
N ASN A 264 1.50 14.44 11.41
CA ASN A 264 0.74 14.93 12.54
C ASN A 264 0.52 13.84 13.61
N GLN A 265 -0.08 14.22 14.73
CA GLN A 265 -0.31 13.32 15.86
C GLN A 265 -1.22 12.12 15.60
N GLU A 266 -1.97 12.14 14.51
CA GLU A 266 -2.83 11.01 14.08
C GLU A 266 -2.08 10.04 13.18
N SER A 267 -0.98 10.46 12.57
CA SER A 267 -0.20 9.64 11.63
C SER A 267 0.61 8.57 12.34
N ILE A 268 0.38 7.30 12.00
CA ILE A 268 1.14 6.15 12.51
C ILE A 268 2.18 5.70 11.49
N PHE A 269 1.82 5.69 10.20
CA PHE A 269 2.75 5.42 9.12
C PHE A 269 2.34 6.16 7.84
N GLU A 270 3.31 6.86 7.26
CA GLU A 270 3.16 7.57 5.98
C GLU A 270 4.15 7.07 4.95
N VAL A 271 3.69 6.87 3.71
CA VAL A 271 4.59 6.72 2.56
C VAL A 271 4.95 8.12 2.07
N VAL A 272 6.26 8.39 2.08
CA VAL A 272 6.81 9.73 1.83
C VAL A 272 6.94 9.99 0.34
N PHE A 273 6.46 11.16 -0.07
CA PHE A 273 6.67 11.71 -1.41
C PHE A 273 7.39 13.05 -1.34
N ILE A 274 7.99 13.47 -2.43
CA ILE A 274 8.76 14.72 -2.50
C ILE A 274 8.27 15.54 -3.69
N ASP A 275 7.90 16.80 -3.43
CA ASP A 275 7.70 17.80 -4.47
C ASP A 275 9.06 18.42 -4.84
N LYS A 276 9.55 18.13 -6.05
CA LYS A 276 10.77 18.74 -6.59
C LYS A 276 10.51 20.06 -7.34
N GLY A 277 9.25 20.48 -7.44
CA GLY A 277 8.84 21.74 -8.05
C GLY A 277 8.88 21.74 -9.58
N ASP A 278 9.05 20.61 -10.22
CA ASP A 278 9.13 20.46 -11.69
C ASP A 278 7.93 19.72 -12.31
N ASP A 279 6.91 19.41 -11.51
CA ASP A 279 5.71 18.65 -11.90
C ASP A 279 6.03 17.32 -12.62
N SER A 280 7.20 16.73 -12.33
CA SER A 280 7.62 15.47 -12.93
C SER A 280 7.08 14.26 -12.18
N PHE A 281 6.81 13.18 -12.92
CA PHE A 281 6.39 11.90 -12.39
C PHE A 281 7.25 10.78 -12.98
N ASN A 282 7.65 9.82 -12.16
CA ASN A 282 8.41 8.67 -12.64
C ASN A 282 7.50 7.60 -13.25
N TRP A 283 7.46 7.55 -14.57
CA TRP A 283 6.70 6.57 -15.35
C TRP A 283 7.42 5.22 -15.52
N ASP A 284 8.65 5.08 -15.03
CA ASP A 284 9.44 3.85 -15.24
C ASP A 284 8.98 2.67 -14.38
N TYR A 285 8.03 2.88 -13.49
CA TYR A 285 7.37 1.86 -12.67
C TYR A 285 8.27 1.09 -11.68
N THR A 286 9.59 1.23 -11.74
CA THR A 286 10.53 0.41 -10.96
C THR A 286 11.05 1.04 -9.67
N GLY A 287 10.91 2.33 -9.49
CA GLY A 287 11.47 3.04 -8.33
C GLY A 287 13.00 3.17 -8.32
N ASP A 288 13.69 2.76 -9.40
CA ASP A 288 15.16 2.69 -9.46
C ASP A 288 15.85 3.95 -9.96
N GLY A 289 15.11 4.96 -10.38
CA GLY A 289 15.68 6.17 -10.95
C GLY A 289 16.27 7.10 -9.89
N ALA A 290 17.59 7.20 -9.81
CA ALA A 290 18.28 8.14 -8.91
C ALA A 290 17.87 9.62 -9.13
N ASN A 291 17.34 9.95 -10.31
CA ASN A 291 16.79 11.25 -10.67
C ASN A 291 15.26 11.21 -10.83
N ALA A 292 14.62 10.07 -10.52
CA ALA A 292 13.19 9.95 -10.65
C ALA A 292 12.49 10.92 -9.69
N ALA A 293 11.47 11.58 -10.17
CA ALA A 293 10.54 12.29 -9.33
C ALA A 293 9.92 11.27 -8.34
N GLN A 294 10.02 11.57 -7.06
CA GLN A 294 9.37 10.80 -6.00
C GLN A 294 8.02 11.44 -5.67
N SER A 295 7.29 11.86 -6.70
CA SER A 295 5.97 12.46 -6.59
C SER A 295 4.89 11.39 -6.76
N THR A 296 3.67 11.71 -6.30
CA THR A 296 2.49 10.88 -6.50
C THR A 296 1.60 11.44 -7.60
N ALA A 297 0.95 10.57 -8.37
CA ALA A 297 -0.07 10.94 -9.34
C ALA A 297 -1.47 11.10 -8.70
N ARG A 298 -1.64 10.84 -7.41
CA ARG A 298 -2.96 10.82 -6.78
C ARG A 298 -3.72 12.13 -6.95
N ALA A 299 -3.06 13.27 -6.71
CA ALA A 299 -3.67 14.57 -6.92
C ALA A 299 -4.08 14.78 -8.39
N GLN A 300 -3.29 14.31 -9.35
CA GLN A 300 -3.61 14.37 -10.77
C GLN A 300 -4.83 13.52 -11.15
N GLU A 301 -4.95 12.35 -10.56
CA GLU A 301 -6.02 11.38 -10.84
C GLU A 301 -7.36 11.78 -10.23
N TYR A 302 -7.36 12.37 -9.02
CA TYR A 302 -8.54 12.61 -8.19
C TYR A 302 -9.05 14.05 -8.25
N ASN A 303 -8.18 15.02 -8.55
CA ASN A 303 -8.52 16.44 -8.52
C ASN A 303 -9.63 16.79 -9.53
N PRO A 304 -10.68 17.51 -9.10
CA PRO A 304 -11.80 17.89 -9.96
C PRO A 304 -11.42 18.70 -11.20
N VAL A 305 -10.29 19.41 -11.19
CA VAL A 305 -9.84 20.23 -12.32
C VAL A 305 -8.65 19.64 -13.10
N ALA A 306 -8.15 18.46 -12.69
CA ALA A 306 -7.09 17.71 -13.38
C ALA A 306 -7.69 16.59 -14.25
N TRP A 307 -7.10 15.38 -14.23
CA TRP A 307 -7.63 14.26 -15.02
C TRP A 307 -8.99 13.78 -14.54
N ARG A 308 -9.24 13.83 -13.23
CA ARG A 308 -10.52 13.43 -12.65
C ARG A 308 -10.97 12.04 -13.13
N ASN A 309 -10.03 11.08 -13.13
CA ASN A 309 -10.29 9.71 -13.60
C ASN A 309 -11.27 8.98 -12.71
N THR A 310 -11.28 9.28 -11.41
CA THR A 310 -12.23 8.79 -10.43
C THR A 310 -12.94 9.94 -9.71
N ILE A 311 -14.17 9.66 -9.30
CA ILE A 311 -14.98 10.55 -8.48
C ILE A 311 -15.57 9.78 -7.31
N PRO A 312 -15.99 10.45 -6.24
CA PRO A 312 -16.81 9.82 -5.20
C PRO A 312 -18.06 9.21 -5.79
N SER A 313 -18.40 8.00 -5.37
CA SER A 313 -19.65 7.34 -5.80
C SER A 313 -20.88 7.98 -5.16
N ASP A 314 -22.05 7.77 -5.74
CA ASP A 314 -23.31 8.21 -5.15
C ASP A 314 -23.56 7.53 -3.78
N THR A 315 -23.12 6.26 -3.62
CA THR A 315 -23.17 5.53 -2.34
C THR A 315 -22.37 6.26 -1.27
N TYR A 316 -21.13 6.62 -1.57
CA TYR A 316 -20.26 7.37 -0.63
C TYR A 316 -20.85 8.74 -0.28
N LEU A 317 -21.31 9.49 -1.28
CA LEU A 317 -21.83 10.85 -1.10
C LEU A 317 -23.10 10.87 -0.23
N ASN A 318 -23.97 9.88 -0.42
CA ASN A 318 -25.24 9.80 0.31
C ASN A 318 -25.13 8.99 1.63
N ASN A 319 -23.93 8.51 1.99
CA ASN A 319 -23.67 7.91 3.30
C ASN A 319 -23.66 8.93 4.43
N PHE A 320 -23.25 10.17 4.17
CA PHE A 320 -23.14 11.18 5.21
C PHE A 320 -24.50 11.61 5.76
N GLU A 321 -24.62 11.74 7.08
CA GLU A 321 -25.82 12.26 7.73
C GLU A 321 -26.10 13.70 7.27
N HIS A 322 -27.36 13.97 6.91
CA HIS A 322 -27.78 15.29 6.43
C HIS A 322 -29.11 15.71 7.05
N THR A 323 -29.25 16.99 7.39
CA THR A 323 -30.50 17.50 8.00
C THR A 323 -31.71 17.37 7.11
N GLU A 324 -31.56 17.41 5.80
CA GLU A 324 -32.65 17.19 4.83
C GLU A 324 -33.14 15.73 4.80
N THR A 325 -32.30 14.79 5.20
CA THR A 325 -32.66 13.37 5.34
C THR A 325 -33.10 12.99 6.76
N GLY A 326 -33.25 13.99 7.65
CA GLY A 326 -33.77 13.83 9.00
C GLY A 326 -32.71 13.65 10.09
N ALA A 327 -31.44 13.76 9.77
CA ALA A 327 -30.38 13.79 10.78
C ALA A 327 -30.43 15.10 11.59
N PRO A 328 -30.03 15.07 12.86
CA PRO A 328 -30.02 16.28 13.71
C PRO A 328 -28.96 17.32 13.29
N LYS A 329 -27.92 16.88 12.61
CA LYS A 329 -26.82 17.71 12.11
C LYS A 329 -26.31 17.14 10.78
N THR A 330 -25.91 18.00 9.86
CA THR A 330 -25.20 17.59 8.65
C THR A 330 -23.75 17.27 8.99
N ASP A 331 -23.26 16.11 8.53
CA ASP A 331 -21.88 15.68 8.77
C ASP A 331 -20.90 16.58 7.99
N PRO A 332 -20.02 17.33 8.67
CA PRO A 332 -19.11 18.24 8.00
C PRO A 332 -18.00 17.53 7.24
N ARG A 333 -17.79 16.22 7.46
CA ARG A 333 -16.76 15.45 6.75
C ARG A 333 -17.04 15.33 5.26
N LEU A 334 -18.30 15.40 4.81
CA LEU A 334 -18.62 15.46 3.39
C LEU A 334 -17.90 16.64 2.71
N GLU A 335 -18.05 17.86 3.25
CA GLU A 335 -17.43 19.06 2.67
C GLU A 335 -15.89 19.06 2.81
N MET A 336 -15.36 18.36 3.81
CA MET A 336 -13.93 18.18 3.99
C MET A 336 -13.32 17.07 3.11
N SER A 337 -14.16 16.19 2.55
CA SER A 337 -13.74 15.06 1.71
C SER A 337 -13.88 15.32 0.21
N VAL A 338 -14.80 16.19 -0.20
CA VAL A 338 -15.11 16.44 -1.61
C VAL A 338 -15.22 17.91 -1.94
N TYR A 339 -15.00 18.25 -3.20
CA TYR A 339 -15.33 19.54 -3.82
C TYR A 339 -16.54 19.35 -4.72
N LYS A 340 -17.51 20.23 -4.61
CA LYS A 340 -18.67 20.32 -5.52
C LYS A 340 -18.66 21.63 -6.29
N THR A 341 -19.33 21.65 -7.41
CA THR A 341 -19.57 22.90 -8.18
C THR A 341 -20.12 23.97 -7.25
N GLY A 342 -19.50 25.14 -7.22
CA GLY A 342 -19.83 26.24 -6.34
C GLY A 342 -18.89 26.41 -5.13
N ASP A 343 -18.11 25.39 -4.77
CA ASP A 343 -17.16 25.49 -3.67
C ASP A 343 -15.98 26.41 -4.00
N THR A 344 -15.41 27.01 -2.98
CA THR A 344 -14.19 27.82 -3.11
C THR A 344 -12.94 26.97 -2.97
N PHE A 345 -11.89 27.34 -3.71
CA PHE A 345 -10.56 26.72 -3.65
C PHE A 345 -9.45 27.78 -3.72
N ASN A 346 -8.17 27.39 -3.80
CA ASN A 346 -7.05 28.31 -3.84
C ASN A 346 -7.09 29.34 -2.67
N GLY A 347 -7.20 28.84 -1.44
CA GLY A 347 -7.31 29.72 -0.27
C GLY A 347 -8.55 30.63 -0.29
N GLY A 348 -9.62 30.22 -0.96
CA GLY A 348 -10.86 31.00 -1.11
C GLY A 348 -10.85 32.03 -2.24
N GLN A 349 -9.79 32.08 -3.06
CA GLN A 349 -9.63 33.06 -4.13
C GLN A 349 -10.36 32.68 -5.44
N SER A 350 -10.75 31.43 -5.60
CA SER A 350 -11.38 30.89 -6.80
C SER A 350 -12.63 30.10 -6.44
N THR A 351 -13.60 30.06 -7.38
CA THR A 351 -14.83 29.24 -7.26
C THR A 351 -14.81 28.15 -8.31
N LEU A 352 -15.07 26.91 -7.90
CA LEU A 352 -15.12 25.75 -8.77
C LEU A 352 -16.41 25.79 -9.62
N THR A 353 -16.28 25.89 -10.94
CA THR A 353 -17.42 25.86 -11.86
C THR A 353 -17.58 24.47 -12.48
N SER A 354 -18.77 24.18 -13.01
CA SER A 354 -19.03 22.92 -13.73
C SER A 354 -18.12 22.78 -14.97
N ASP A 355 -17.80 23.88 -15.65
CA ASP A 355 -16.96 23.87 -16.85
C ASP A 355 -15.48 23.58 -16.57
N MET A 356 -15.03 23.81 -15.34
CA MET A 356 -13.68 23.44 -14.89
C MET A 356 -13.52 21.93 -14.67
N GLN A 357 -14.63 21.19 -14.55
CA GLN A 357 -14.64 19.77 -14.21
C GLN A 357 -15.03 18.93 -15.43
N ASN A 358 -14.15 18.03 -15.86
CA ASN A 358 -14.43 17.11 -16.97
C ASN A 358 -15.31 15.93 -16.52
N GLY A 359 -16.00 15.30 -17.49
CA GLY A 359 -16.66 14.01 -17.33
C GLY A 359 -17.99 14.05 -16.58
N ASN A 360 -18.29 12.96 -15.84
CA ASN A 360 -19.59 12.65 -15.29
C ASN A 360 -19.99 13.53 -14.10
N SER A 361 -21.29 13.68 -13.88
CA SER A 361 -21.87 14.15 -12.61
C SER A 361 -22.06 12.97 -11.63
N SER A 362 -22.20 13.30 -10.35
CA SER A 362 -22.66 12.40 -9.28
C SER A 362 -24.05 12.84 -8.83
N THR A 363 -24.77 11.95 -8.15
CA THR A 363 -26.07 12.26 -7.54
C THR A 363 -25.91 12.46 -6.04
N LEU A 364 -26.13 13.70 -5.59
CA LEU A 364 -26.13 14.04 -4.17
C LEU A 364 -27.53 14.51 -3.77
N HIS A 365 -28.18 13.79 -2.84
CA HIS A 365 -29.55 14.06 -2.37
C HIS A 365 -30.58 14.24 -3.50
N GLY A 366 -30.42 13.48 -4.59
CA GLY A 366 -31.30 13.51 -5.75
C GLY A 366 -30.99 14.59 -6.80
N GLU A 367 -29.96 15.41 -6.58
CA GLU A 367 -29.50 16.43 -7.54
C GLU A 367 -28.25 15.95 -8.28
N GLU A 368 -28.23 16.12 -9.61
CA GLU A 368 -27.04 15.90 -10.42
C GLU A 368 -26.09 17.10 -10.32
N ILE A 369 -24.89 16.84 -9.82
CA ILE A 369 -23.85 17.86 -9.64
C ILE A 369 -22.47 17.27 -9.92
N LYS A 370 -21.54 18.07 -10.48
CA LYS A 370 -20.15 17.65 -10.61
C LYS A 370 -19.45 17.78 -9.27
N ILE A 371 -18.90 16.64 -8.82
CA ILE A 371 -18.18 16.47 -7.55
C ILE A 371 -16.85 15.79 -7.84
N GLY A 372 -15.78 16.20 -7.16
CA GLY A 372 -14.47 15.55 -7.19
C GLY A 372 -13.90 15.40 -5.79
N TRP A 373 -12.84 14.63 -5.63
CA TRP A 373 -12.18 14.45 -4.35
C TRP A 373 -11.52 15.74 -3.85
N ARG A 374 -11.55 15.93 -2.54
CA ARG A 374 -10.79 16.97 -1.83
C ARG A 374 -9.60 16.35 -1.09
N LYS A 375 -9.78 15.15 -0.55
CA LYS A 375 -8.70 14.39 0.07
C LYS A 375 -7.54 14.24 -0.91
N TYR A 376 -6.31 14.52 -0.49
CA TYR A 376 -5.06 14.38 -1.24
C TYR A 376 -4.92 15.22 -2.52
N THR A 377 -5.77 16.22 -2.79
CA THR A 377 -5.78 16.89 -4.10
C THR A 377 -5.11 18.26 -4.15
N LEU A 378 -4.66 18.81 -3.05
CA LEU A 378 -3.96 20.11 -2.93
C LEU A 378 -4.71 21.33 -3.51
N LEU A 379 -5.93 21.16 -4.01
CA LEU A 379 -6.72 22.24 -4.60
C LEU A 379 -7.04 23.35 -3.57
N TYR A 380 -6.99 23.05 -2.28
CA TYR A 380 -7.18 24.03 -1.21
C TYR A 380 -6.17 25.17 -1.28
N LYS A 381 -4.99 24.98 -1.88
CA LYS A 381 -3.90 25.97 -1.98
C LYS A 381 -3.46 26.31 -3.42
N LEU A 382 -3.81 25.49 -4.41
CA LEU A 382 -3.37 25.70 -5.80
C LEU A 382 -4.39 26.52 -6.59
N SER A 383 -3.89 27.40 -7.46
CA SER A 383 -4.70 28.04 -8.49
C SER A 383 -5.18 27.01 -9.54
N PHE A 384 -6.17 27.39 -10.36
CA PHE A 384 -6.69 26.53 -11.43
C PHE A 384 -5.57 26.03 -12.36
N ASP A 385 -4.70 26.93 -12.83
CA ASP A 385 -3.63 26.58 -13.76
C ASP A 385 -2.61 25.63 -13.13
N GLN A 386 -2.25 25.83 -11.85
CA GLN A 386 -1.35 24.95 -11.11
C GLN A 386 -1.96 23.58 -10.85
N ALA A 387 -3.28 23.52 -10.67
CA ALA A 387 -3.99 22.30 -10.33
C ALA A 387 -4.31 21.39 -11.54
N GLN A 388 -4.04 21.84 -12.78
CA GLN A 388 -4.26 21.02 -13.97
C GLN A 388 -3.15 20.00 -14.25
N ASN A 389 -1.95 20.21 -13.71
CA ASN A 389 -0.83 19.28 -13.81
C ASN A 389 -0.18 19.14 -12.43
N VAL A 390 -0.61 18.14 -11.66
CA VAL A 390 -0.34 18.05 -10.22
C VAL A 390 0.30 16.70 -9.88
N PHE A 391 1.60 16.60 -10.16
CA PHE A 391 2.43 15.53 -9.59
C PHE A 391 3.20 16.12 -8.42
N ARG A 392 2.81 15.81 -7.19
CA ARG A 392 3.28 16.51 -5.98
C ARG A 392 3.78 15.54 -4.92
N GLY A 393 4.31 16.12 -3.84
CA GLY A 393 4.92 15.42 -2.72
C GLY A 393 3.96 15.09 -1.57
N ASN A 394 2.65 15.18 -1.75
CA ASN A 394 1.71 14.90 -0.67
C ASN A 394 1.81 13.44 -0.21
N ASN A 395 2.24 13.23 1.03
CA ASN A 395 2.41 11.90 1.62
C ASN A 395 1.08 11.12 1.65
N HIS A 396 1.20 9.80 1.50
CA HIS A 396 0.08 8.91 1.71
C HIS A 396 0.04 8.42 3.17
N ARG A 397 -1.03 8.76 3.92
CA ARG A 397 -1.26 8.28 5.29
C ARG A 397 -1.79 6.85 5.23
N MET A 398 -0.87 5.89 5.26
CA MET A 398 -1.21 4.47 5.16
C MET A 398 -1.90 3.94 6.42
N ILE A 399 -1.54 4.48 7.60
CA ILE A 399 -2.11 4.11 8.88
C ILE A 399 -2.28 5.37 9.72
N ARG A 400 -3.50 5.63 10.21
CA ARG A 400 -3.80 6.74 11.09
C ARG A 400 -4.67 6.33 12.29
N TYR A 401 -4.59 7.08 13.37
CA TYR A 401 -5.16 6.71 14.67
C TYR A 401 -6.69 6.54 14.65
N ALA A 402 -7.42 7.30 13.81
CA ALA A 402 -8.86 7.10 13.67
C ALA A 402 -9.21 5.69 13.18
N GLU A 403 -8.41 5.11 12.29
CA GLU A 403 -8.58 3.72 11.88
C GLU A 403 -8.41 2.76 13.06
N ILE A 404 -7.43 2.99 13.93
CA ILE A 404 -7.21 2.15 15.12
C ILE A 404 -8.45 2.16 16.02
N LEU A 405 -9.06 3.33 16.24
CA LEU A 405 -10.28 3.45 17.03
C LEU A 405 -11.46 2.72 16.37
N LEU A 406 -11.61 2.83 15.05
CA LEU A 406 -12.67 2.16 14.31
C LEU A 406 -12.46 0.64 14.21
N ASN A 407 -11.22 0.18 14.10
CA ASN A 407 -10.87 -1.24 14.19
C ASN A 407 -11.16 -1.79 15.60
N MET A 408 -10.83 -1.02 16.67
CA MET A 408 -11.19 -1.39 18.04
C MET A 408 -12.70 -1.47 18.21
N ALA A 409 -13.46 -0.52 17.65
CA ALA A 409 -14.93 -0.57 17.72
C ALA A 409 -15.48 -1.85 17.10
N GLU A 410 -14.95 -2.27 15.95
CA GLU A 410 -15.35 -3.52 15.31
C GLU A 410 -14.95 -4.74 16.16
N CYS A 411 -13.71 -4.80 16.64
CA CYS A 411 -13.25 -5.90 17.52
C CYS A 411 -14.10 -6.01 18.80
N GLU A 412 -14.44 -4.89 19.44
CA GLU A 412 -15.27 -4.88 20.64
C GLU A 412 -16.69 -5.36 20.36
N ASN A 413 -17.28 -4.95 19.22
CA ASN A 413 -18.60 -5.43 18.81
C ASN A 413 -18.59 -6.93 18.50
N GLU A 414 -17.55 -7.43 17.82
CA GLU A 414 -17.39 -8.86 17.51
C GLU A 414 -17.21 -9.71 18.77
N THR A 415 -16.54 -9.18 19.78
CA THR A 415 -16.31 -9.86 21.08
C THR A 415 -17.41 -9.59 22.11
N GLY A 416 -18.51 -8.91 21.72
CA GLY A 416 -19.72 -8.77 22.53
C GLY A 416 -19.77 -7.54 23.44
N ASN A 417 -18.87 -6.57 23.29
CA ASN A 417 -18.76 -5.38 24.13
C ASN A 417 -19.34 -4.13 23.44
N ILE A 418 -20.62 -4.16 23.12
CA ILE A 418 -21.32 -3.07 22.39
C ILE A 418 -21.06 -1.68 23.00
N GLY A 419 -21.10 -1.56 24.33
CA GLY A 419 -20.86 -0.27 24.99
C GLY A 419 -19.46 0.29 24.73
N GLN A 420 -18.44 -0.56 24.70
CA GLN A 420 -17.07 -0.13 24.40
C GLN A 420 -16.90 0.16 22.90
N ALA A 421 -17.53 -0.60 22.01
CA ALA A 421 -17.57 -0.31 20.59
C ALA A 421 -18.11 1.11 20.33
N LEU A 422 -19.24 1.48 20.95
CA LEU A 422 -19.80 2.82 20.85
C LEU A 422 -18.87 3.91 21.41
N ASN A 423 -18.13 3.64 22.49
CA ASN A 423 -17.16 4.58 23.02
C ASN A 423 -16.05 4.93 22.01
N TYR A 424 -15.53 3.95 21.27
CA TYR A 424 -14.51 4.19 20.24
C TYR A 424 -15.09 4.94 19.02
N LEU A 425 -16.27 4.56 18.57
CA LEU A 425 -16.98 5.28 17.49
C LEU A 425 -17.24 6.74 17.87
N ASN A 426 -17.69 7.00 19.08
CA ASN A 426 -17.98 8.35 19.58
C ASN A 426 -16.72 9.21 19.74
N GLN A 427 -15.55 8.62 20.01
CA GLN A 427 -14.31 9.39 19.99
C GLN A 427 -14.04 9.99 18.60
N VAL A 428 -14.27 9.23 17.51
CA VAL A 428 -14.11 9.73 16.14
C VAL A 428 -15.14 10.83 15.84
N ARG A 429 -16.40 10.63 16.23
CA ARG A 429 -17.50 11.61 16.03
C ARG A 429 -17.30 12.90 16.81
N ASN A 430 -16.69 12.82 17.98
CA ASN A 430 -16.42 13.98 18.86
C ASN A 430 -15.16 14.77 18.46
N ARG A 431 -14.49 14.44 17.35
CA ARG A 431 -13.40 15.27 16.80
C ARG A 431 -13.89 16.71 16.66
N SER A 432 -13.09 17.71 17.10
CA SER A 432 -13.51 19.12 17.20
C SER A 432 -14.14 19.67 15.91
N SER A 433 -13.61 19.30 14.73
CA SER A 433 -14.15 19.73 13.44
C SER A 433 -15.33 18.92 12.95
N VAL A 434 -15.64 17.80 13.56
CA VAL A 434 -16.73 16.88 13.21
C VAL A 434 -17.91 17.12 14.15
N ASP A 435 -17.73 16.93 15.45
CA ASP A 435 -18.69 17.22 16.52
C ASP A 435 -20.11 16.73 16.19
N MET A 436 -20.22 15.50 15.69
CA MET A 436 -21.51 14.87 15.38
C MET A 436 -22.16 14.32 16.65
N PRO A 437 -23.50 14.22 16.72
CA PRO A 437 -24.18 13.60 17.85
C PRO A 437 -23.68 12.20 18.13
N GLU A 438 -23.44 11.86 19.39
CA GLU A 438 -22.96 10.54 19.80
C GLU A 438 -23.99 9.43 19.47
N TYR A 439 -23.48 8.28 19.09
CA TYR A 439 -24.29 7.05 19.00
C TYR A 439 -24.65 6.53 20.40
N PRO A 440 -25.88 5.95 20.55
CA PRO A 440 -26.89 5.72 19.53
C PRO A 440 -27.69 6.99 19.20
N THR A 441 -28.09 7.14 17.94
CA THR A 441 -29.03 8.19 17.50
C THR A 441 -30.36 7.57 17.08
N ALA A 442 -31.36 8.40 16.77
CA ALA A 442 -32.63 7.89 16.26
C ALA A 442 -32.49 7.20 14.90
N GLN A 443 -31.55 7.65 14.06
CA GLN A 443 -31.26 7.06 12.76
C GLN A 443 -30.38 5.80 12.88
N TYR A 444 -29.51 5.77 13.87
CA TYR A 444 -28.58 4.69 14.14
C TYR A 444 -28.75 4.16 15.58
N PRO A 445 -29.77 3.29 15.81
CA PRO A 445 -29.96 2.64 17.11
C PRO A 445 -28.83 1.63 17.38
N ALA A 446 -28.62 1.26 18.64
CA ALA A 446 -27.61 0.28 19.05
C ALA A 446 -28.19 -0.71 20.06
N ALA A 447 -29.30 -1.34 19.72
CA ALA A 447 -29.98 -2.29 20.61
C ALA A 447 -29.34 -3.69 20.61
N ASN A 448 -28.63 -4.04 19.54
CA ASN A 448 -28.00 -5.35 19.36
C ASN A 448 -26.72 -5.24 18.52
N LYS A 449 -26.00 -6.37 18.35
CA LYS A 449 -24.76 -6.44 17.58
C LYS A 449 -24.91 -5.93 16.14
N MET A 450 -25.97 -6.31 15.45
CA MET A 450 -26.17 -5.93 14.04
C MET A 450 -26.42 -4.43 13.86
N ASP A 451 -27.15 -3.81 14.78
CA ASP A 451 -27.31 -2.36 14.77
C ASP A 451 -25.94 -1.65 14.83
N VAL A 452 -25.02 -2.19 15.66
CA VAL A 452 -23.67 -1.62 15.79
C VAL A 452 -22.80 -1.94 14.57
N VAL A 453 -22.99 -3.07 13.89
CA VAL A 453 -22.35 -3.35 12.59
C VAL A 453 -22.73 -2.28 11.56
N GLU A 454 -24.01 -1.91 11.47
CA GLU A 454 -24.46 -0.84 10.56
C GLU A 454 -23.82 0.50 10.90
N ILE A 455 -23.72 0.83 12.20
CA ILE A 455 -23.01 2.04 12.67
C ILE A 455 -21.54 2.01 12.26
N ILE A 456 -20.85 0.88 12.45
CA ILE A 456 -19.44 0.71 12.07
C ILE A 456 -19.26 0.89 10.56
N MET A 457 -20.11 0.27 9.75
CA MET A 457 -20.08 0.39 8.29
C MET A 457 -20.24 1.83 7.82
N HIS A 458 -21.20 2.54 8.42
CA HIS A 458 -21.46 3.96 8.17
C HIS A 458 -20.29 4.85 8.57
N GLU A 459 -19.82 4.73 9.82
CA GLU A 459 -18.78 5.59 10.37
C GLU A 459 -17.43 5.38 9.68
N ARG A 460 -17.08 4.11 9.36
CA ARG A 460 -15.87 3.80 8.58
C ARG A 460 -15.92 4.38 7.18
N MET A 461 -17.07 4.36 6.53
CA MET A 461 -17.23 4.98 5.20
C MET A 461 -17.10 6.50 5.28
N ALA A 462 -17.73 7.16 6.26
CA ALA A 462 -17.66 8.61 6.44
C ALA A 462 -16.24 9.08 6.79
N GLU A 463 -15.53 8.35 7.65
CA GLU A 463 -14.18 8.70 8.12
C GLU A 463 -13.09 8.31 7.12
N LEU A 464 -13.12 7.05 6.62
CA LEU A 464 -12.02 6.43 5.89
C LEU A 464 -12.27 6.30 4.37
N GLY A 465 -13.43 6.70 3.86
CA GLY A 465 -13.74 6.57 2.43
C GLY A 465 -12.74 7.31 1.54
N GLY A 466 -12.22 6.63 0.50
CA GLY A 466 -11.16 7.12 -0.38
C GLY A 466 -9.74 7.07 0.24
N GLU A 467 -9.54 6.17 1.22
CA GLU A 467 -8.26 5.91 1.89
C GLU A 467 -7.88 4.40 1.85
N GLU A 468 -8.37 3.66 0.85
CA GLU A 468 -8.02 2.27 0.50
C GLU A 468 -8.39 1.19 1.52
N TYR A 469 -9.29 1.47 2.47
CA TYR A 469 -9.73 0.49 3.48
C TYR A 469 -10.95 -0.32 3.03
N ARG A 470 -11.88 0.30 2.31
CA ARG A 470 -13.23 -0.20 2.08
C ARG A 470 -13.30 -1.56 1.39
N ASN A 471 -12.39 -1.86 0.46
CA ASN A 471 -12.34 -3.16 -0.20
C ASN A 471 -12.18 -4.31 0.80
N ARG A 472 -11.25 -4.18 1.75
CA ARG A 472 -11.01 -5.20 2.79
C ARG A 472 -12.14 -5.29 3.80
N ASP A 473 -12.74 -4.17 4.13
CA ASP A 473 -13.92 -4.13 5.00
C ASP A 473 -15.08 -4.91 4.37
N ILE A 474 -15.38 -4.67 3.10
CA ILE A 474 -16.43 -5.38 2.36
C ILE A 474 -16.15 -6.89 2.33
N LEU A 475 -14.91 -7.32 2.04
CA LEU A 475 -14.56 -8.74 2.00
C LEU A 475 -14.78 -9.41 3.37
N ARG A 476 -14.29 -8.78 4.44
CA ARG A 476 -14.44 -9.30 5.81
C ARG A 476 -15.89 -9.36 6.25
N TRP A 477 -16.69 -8.31 6.00
CA TRP A 477 -18.11 -8.27 6.37
C TRP A 477 -18.94 -9.24 5.55
N ARG A 478 -18.55 -9.51 4.30
CA ARG A 478 -19.18 -10.55 3.47
C ARG A 478 -18.93 -11.94 4.06
N GLU A 479 -17.68 -12.23 4.47
CA GLU A 479 -17.34 -13.50 5.11
C GLU A 479 -18.12 -13.70 6.42
N LEU A 480 -18.38 -12.62 7.16
CA LEU A 480 -19.23 -12.62 8.37
C LEU A 480 -20.73 -12.69 8.07
N GLY A 481 -21.14 -12.60 6.81
CA GLY A 481 -22.54 -12.67 6.41
C GLY A 481 -23.37 -11.43 6.77
N TYR A 482 -22.75 -10.24 6.80
CA TYR A 482 -23.39 -8.99 7.23
C TYR A 482 -24.17 -8.26 6.14
N PHE A 483 -24.11 -8.70 4.89
CA PHE A 483 -24.84 -8.08 3.79
C PHE A 483 -26.09 -8.88 3.41
N ASP A 484 -27.24 -8.23 3.44
CA ASP A 484 -28.46 -8.75 2.80
C ASP A 484 -28.40 -8.63 1.28
N GLU A 485 -27.84 -7.50 0.79
CA GLU A 485 -27.53 -7.23 -0.62
C GLU A 485 -26.06 -6.82 -0.74
N ASP A 486 -25.33 -7.43 -1.68
CA ASP A 486 -23.91 -7.11 -1.87
C ASP A 486 -23.72 -5.65 -2.32
N PRO A 487 -22.83 -4.88 -1.68
CA PRO A 487 -22.55 -3.50 -2.06
C PRO A 487 -21.91 -3.37 -3.44
N LEU A 488 -21.36 -4.45 -4.00
CA LEU A 488 -20.75 -4.51 -5.32
C LEU A 488 -21.64 -5.33 -6.27
N PRO A 489 -22.46 -4.69 -7.14
CA PRO A 489 -23.45 -5.39 -7.97
C PRO A 489 -22.87 -6.43 -8.93
N TYR A 490 -21.59 -6.36 -9.23
CA TYR A 490 -20.88 -7.28 -10.11
C TYR A 490 -20.32 -8.50 -9.39
N PHE A 491 -20.31 -8.51 -8.06
CA PHE A 491 -19.61 -9.52 -7.27
C PHE A 491 -20.18 -10.93 -7.51
N GLN A 492 -19.28 -11.87 -7.76
CA GLN A 492 -19.58 -13.29 -7.95
C GLN A 492 -18.86 -14.08 -6.86
N GLU A 493 -19.65 -14.67 -5.94
CA GLU A 493 -19.15 -15.53 -4.87
C GLU A 493 -18.34 -16.70 -5.43
N GLY A 494 -17.21 -16.99 -4.80
CA GLY A 494 -16.26 -18.02 -5.20
C GLY A 494 -15.30 -17.59 -6.32
N ARG A 495 -15.38 -16.33 -6.78
CA ARG A 495 -14.51 -15.75 -7.79
C ARG A 495 -13.93 -14.41 -7.35
N ASP A 496 -14.79 -13.44 -7.01
CA ASP A 496 -14.38 -12.04 -6.86
C ASP A 496 -13.86 -11.71 -5.46
N GLU A 497 -13.80 -12.67 -4.55
CA GLU A 497 -13.05 -12.56 -3.29
C GLU A 497 -11.57 -12.33 -3.57
N LEU A 498 -11.02 -13.03 -4.57
CA LEU A 498 -9.63 -12.95 -4.96
C LEU A 498 -9.48 -12.39 -6.38
N LEU A 499 -8.33 -11.79 -6.64
CA LEU A 499 -7.93 -11.39 -7.98
C LEU A 499 -7.30 -12.55 -8.75
N PRO A 500 -7.34 -12.52 -10.10
CA PRO A 500 -6.62 -13.50 -10.89
C PRO A 500 -5.11 -13.35 -10.71
N ILE A 501 -4.40 -14.47 -10.61
CA ILE A 501 -2.94 -14.50 -10.67
C ILE A 501 -2.51 -13.96 -12.04
N PRO A 502 -1.56 -13.01 -12.10
CA PRO A 502 -1.10 -12.47 -13.36
C PRO A 502 -0.60 -13.54 -14.34
N SER A 503 -1.02 -13.44 -15.60
CA SER A 503 -0.59 -14.40 -16.63
C SER A 503 0.92 -14.42 -16.85
N THR A 504 1.59 -13.30 -16.61
CA THR A 504 3.05 -13.19 -16.64
C THR A 504 3.71 -14.08 -15.59
N GLU A 505 3.15 -14.11 -14.36
CA GLU A 505 3.65 -14.99 -13.30
C GLU A 505 3.43 -16.47 -13.64
N ILE A 506 2.23 -16.84 -14.10
CA ILE A 506 1.93 -18.23 -14.50
C ILE A 506 2.89 -18.72 -15.61
N ASN A 507 3.23 -17.85 -16.56
CA ASN A 507 4.12 -18.20 -17.66
C ASN A 507 5.60 -18.27 -17.26
N ASN A 508 6.02 -17.46 -16.28
CA ASN A 508 7.44 -17.33 -15.90
C ASN A 508 7.84 -18.24 -14.74
N ASN A 509 6.90 -18.64 -13.89
CA ASN A 509 7.14 -19.50 -12.74
C ASN A 509 6.55 -20.91 -12.97
N PRO A 510 7.32 -21.88 -13.47
CA PRO A 510 6.85 -23.24 -13.73
C PRO A 510 6.43 -23.99 -12.46
N GLU A 511 6.93 -23.57 -11.29
CA GLU A 511 6.60 -24.19 -10.01
C GLU A 511 5.23 -23.75 -9.47
N LEU A 512 4.64 -22.70 -10.01
CA LEU A 512 3.36 -22.18 -9.54
C LEU A 512 2.25 -23.23 -9.48
N GLY A 513 2.24 -24.16 -10.43
CA GLY A 513 1.32 -25.29 -10.53
C GLY A 513 1.88 -26.63 -10.04
N SER A 514 3.10 -26.67 -9.50
CA SER A 514 3.74 -27.93 -9.02
C SER A 514 3.21 -28.38 -7.65
N GLY A 515 2.57 -27.48 -6.90
CA GLY A 515 1.98 -27.76 -5.58
C GLY A 515 0.56 -28.34 -5.68
N SER A 516 -0.09 -28.45 -4.52
CA SER A 516 -1.51 -28.88 -4.40
C SER A 516 -2.53 -27.80 -4.75
N ILE A 517 -2.08 -26.54 -4.93
CA ILE A 517 -2.92 -25.38 -5.23
C ILE A 517 -2.83 -25.09 -6.73
N ASN A 518 -3.97 -24.86 -7.37
CA ASN A 518 -4.01 -24.51 -8.78
C ASN A 518 -3.17 -23.23 -9.05
N PRO A 519 -2.52 -23.12 -10.23
CA PRO A 519 -1.75 -21.91 -10.57
C PRO A 519 -2.61 -20.66 -10.68
N GLN A 520 -3.91 -20.81 -10.94
CA GLN A 520 -4.87 -19.71 -11.06
C GLN A 520 -5.95 -19.79 -9.98
N ASN A 521 -6.49 -18.65 -9.58
CA ASN A 521 -7.63 -18.54 -8.66
C ASN A 521 -8.94 -19.00 -9.33
N PRO A 522 -9.91 -19.49 -8.54
CA PRO A 522 -11.19 -19.97 -9.08
C PRO A 522 -11.90 -18.91 -9.95
N GLY A 523 -12.52 -19.36 -11.03
CA GLY A 523 -13.31 -18.48 -11.91
C GLY A 523 -12.51 -17.72 -12.98
N TYR A 524 -11.17 -17.85 -13.02
CA TYR A 524 -10.32 -17.13 -13.98
C TYR A 524 -9.55 -18.05 -14.93
#